data_4c601cf1f667c7a2aa68b279033e6ce2
#
_entry.id   4c601cf1f667c7a2aa68b279033e6ce2
#
_cell.length_a   1.000
_cell.length_b   1.000
_cell.length_c   1.000
_cell.angle_alpha   90.00
_cell.angle_beta   90.00
_cell.angle_gamma   90.00
#
_symmetry.space_group_name_H-M   'P 1'
#
loop_
_entity.id
_entity.type
_entity.pdbx_description
1 polymer ?
#
loop_
_entity_poly.entity_id
_entity_poly.type
_entity_poly.pdbx_seq_one_letter_code
_entity_poly.pdbx_strand_id
1 'polypeptide(L)'
;MARDVGFDGMEVIVNHDFSGSKHLDHLRDLQSILPVLSIHAPFFEIDGWGNKIDQLKICAELALNAGVPLINFHPPNWLFFEFKFWRWLKKIKDFQSEVGQDGVLVTIENMPCLPQFKFNPYLLSKIDNMVRFMEDRNLYLTFDTAHCGSMRTDFLGDFHQFYDSGRMRNIHFSDYGNGREHLIPGHGALPLTRFLNHLRETRYDHALVLELSPHEFPKDLELIKETLIEVFDYLCQETRHSSPRLGKVAGPS
;
A
#
# COMPACT_ATOMS: atom_id res chain seq x y z
N MET A 1 17.34 -11.76 0.28
CA MET A 1 16.88 -11.43 1.64
C MET A 1 15.36 -11.61 1.79
N ALA A 2 14.47 -10.77 1.27
CA ALA A 2 13.01 -10.92 1.45
C ALA A 2 12.48 -12.32 1.11
N ARG A 3 12.91 -12.91 -0.02
CA ARG A 3 12.57 -14.29 -0.40
C ARG A 3 13.01 -15.32 0.66
N ASP A 4 14.19 -15.14 1.26
CA ASP A 4 14.74 -16.09 2.24
C ASP A 4 14.03 -15.96 3.60
N VAL A 5 13.43 -14.81 3.89
CA VAL A 5 12.59 -14.59 5.06
C VAL A 5 11.21 -15.25 4.89
N GLY A 6 10.70 -15.35 3.66
CA GLY A 6 9.44 -16.01 3.35
C GLY A 6 8.34 -15.11 2.80
N PHE A 7 8.66 -13.87 2.39
CA PHE A 7 7.70 -12.99 1.73
C PHE A 7 7.28 -13.54 0.37
N ASP A 8 6.00 -13.41 0.05
CA ASP A 8 5.41 -13.93 -1.20
C ASP A 8 5.77 -13.07 -2.42
N GLY A 9 6.07 -11.80 -2.21
CA GLY A 9 6.35 -10.84 -3.27
C GLY A 9 6.84 -9.49 -2.77
N MET A 10 6.95 -8.55 -3.69
CA MET A 10 7.34 -7.17 -3.38
C MET A 10 6.42 -6.17 -4.09
N GLU A 11 6.34 -4.98 -3.55
CA GLU A 11 5.92 -3.79 -4.27
C GLU A 11 7.15 -3.06 -4.81
N VAL A 12 7.04 -2.53 -6.01
CA VAL A 12 8.10 -1.74 -6.64
C VAL A 12 7.67 -0.28 -6.72
N ILE A 13 8.37 0.58 -5.99
CA ILE A 13 8.21 2.03 -6.12
C ILE A 13 9.00 2.48 -7.35
N VAL A 14 8.29 3.01 -8.34
CA VAL A 14 8.93 3.53 -9.55
C VAL A 14 9.69 4.82 -9.22
N ASN A 15 10.99 4.80 -9.45
CA ASN A 15 11.93 5.87 -9.16
C ASN A 15 12.80 6.20 -10.39
N HIS A 16 13.85 7.01 -10.23
CA HIS A 16 14.74 7.41 -11.33
C HIS A 16 15.48 6.24 -12.00
N ASP A 17 15.59 5.08 -11.35
CA ASP A 17 16.20 3.89 -11.95
C ASP A 17 15.35 3.33 -13.12
N PHE A 18 14.07 3.69 -13.16
CA PHE A 18 13.15 3.37 -14.24
C PHE A 18 13.18 4.38 -15.40
N SER A 19 14.02 5.42 -15.32
CA SER A 19 14.17 6.38 -16.42
C SER A 19 14.72 5.70 -17.68
N GLY A 20 14.30 6.20 -18.86
CA GLY A 20 14.74 5.67 -20.15
C GLY A 20 13.89 4.51 -20.70
N SER A 21 14.41 3.80 -21.70
CA SER A 21 13.65 2.79 -22.47
C SER A 21 13.69 1.36 -21.89
N LYS A 22 14.44 1.12 -20.84
CA LYS A 22 14.66 -0.23 -20.27
C LYS A 22 13.84 -0.53 -19.02
N HIS A 23 12.85 0.29 -18.71
CA HIS A 23 12.04 0.12 -17.49
C HIS A 23 11.35 -1.25 -17.39
N LEU A 24 10.91 -1.83 -18.51
CA LEU A 24 10.31 -3.17 -18.51
C LEU A 24 11.36 -4.27 -18.22
N ASP A 25 12.55 -4.16 -18.78
CA ASP A 25 13.63 -5.12 -18.53
C ASP A 25 14.06 -5.05 -17.06
N HIS A 26 14.20 -3.82 -16.51
CA HIS A 26 14.52 -3.63 -15.10
C HIS A 26 13.45 -4.25 -14.17
N LEU A 27 12.17 -4.08 -14.49
CA LEU A 27 11.11 -4.72 -13.72
C LEU A 27 11.17 -6.26 -13.80
N ARG A 28 11.46 -6.82 -14.98
CA ARG A 28 11.62 -8.28 -15.15
C ARG A 28 12.82 -8.82 -14.39
N ASP A 29 13.91 -8.06 -14.31
CA ASP A 29 15.07 -8.43 -13.50
C ASP A 29 14.68 -8.54 -12.01
N LEU A 30 13.92 -7.58 -11.50
CA LEU A 30 13.38 -7.64 -10.13
C LEU A 30 12.45 -8.85 -9.94
N GLN A 31 11.54 -9.12 -10.89
CA GLN A 31 10.64 -10.28 -10.85
C GLN A 31 11.40 -11.62 -10.86
N SER A 32 12.60 -11.68 -11.43
CA SER A 32 13.44 -12.89 -11.38
C SER A 32 13.94 -13.21 -9.98
N ILE A 33 13.98 -12.22 -9.09
CA ILE A 33 14.42 -12.35 -7.69
C ILE A 33 13.23 -12.73 -6.79
N LEU A 34 12.12 -11.99 -6.91
CA LEU A 34 10.89 -12.19 -6.12
C LEU A 34 9.70 -11.67 -6.94
N PRO A 35 8.52 -12.31 -6.92
CA PRO A 35 7.35 -11.81 -7.63
C PRO A 35 7.05 -10.35 -7.29
N VAL A 36 6.80 -9.52 -8.31
CA VAL A 36 6.29 -8.16 -8.12
C VAL A 36 4.77 -8.22 -8.11
N LEU A 37 4.16 -7.89 -6.99
CA LEU A 37 2.71 -7.97 -6.77
C LEU A 37 2.01 -6.64 -6.98
N SER A 38 2.76 -5.54 -6.86
CA SER A 38 2.25 -4.19 -7.10
C SER A 38 3.34 -3.25 -7.59
N ILE A 39 2.91 -2.21 -8.32
CA ILE A 39 3.75 -1.08 -8.71
C ILE A 39 3.17 0.16 -8.04
N HIS A 40 4.00 0.86 -7.27
CA HIS A 40 3.70 2.18 -6.77
C HIS A 40 4.13 3.23 -7.80
N ALA A 41 3.16 3.97 -8.33
CA ALA A 41 3.43 5.05 -9.28
C ALA A 41 4.30 6.15 -8.63
N PRO A 42 5.18 6.82 -9.40
CA PRO A 42 6.10 7.79 -8.84
C PRO A 42 5.34 8.99 -8.25
N PHE A 43 5.78 9.44 -7.08
CA PHE A 43 5.27 10.64 -6.43
C PHE A 43 6.10 11.89 -6.74
N PHE A 44 7.15 11.74 -7.55
CA PHE A 44 7.98 12.81 -8.12
C PHE A 44 8.08 12.67 -9.65
N GLU A 45 8.60 13.68 -10.32
CA GLU A 45 8.77 13.63 -11.77
C GLU A 45 9.95 12.73 -12.15
N ILE A 46 9.73 11.87 -13.15
CA ILE A 46 10.77 11.03 -13.75
C ILE A 46 11.11 11.55 -15.14
N ASP A 47 12.39 11.70 -15.42
CA ASP A 47 12.88 12.22 -16.67
C ASP A 47 12.40 11.36 -17.86
N GLY A 48 11.76 12.01 -18.82
CA GLY A 48 11.22 11.38 -20.02
C GLY A 48 9.85 10.73 -19.86
N TRP A 49 9.27 10.71 -18.64
CA TRP A 49 7.96 10.12 -18.39
C TRP A 49 6.78 11.12 -18.45
N GLY A 50 7.07 12.39 -18.70
CA GLY A 50 6.06 13.44 -18.77
C GLY A 50 5.47 13.82 -17.40
N ASN A 51 4.23 14.26 -17.39
CA ASN A 51 3.54 14.67 -16.16
C ASN A 51 2.90 13.48 -15.43
N LYS A 52 2.32 13.69 -14.24
CA LYS A 52 1.71 12.62 -13.43
C LYS A 52 0.65 11.78 -14.15
N ILE A 53 -0.09 12.35 -15.11
CA ILE A 53 -1.05 11.59 -15.93
C ILE A 53 -0.30 10.58 -16.80
N ASP A 54 0.75 11.05 -17.47
CA ASP A 54 1.56 10.22 -18.34
C ASP A 54 2.28 9.13 -17.53
N GLN A 55 2.83 9.48 -16.38
CA GLN A 55 3.49 8.55 -15.47
C GLN A 55 2.54 7.44 -14.97
N LEU A 56 1.30 7.77 -14.60
CA LEU A 56 0.32 6.76 -14.17
C LEU A 56 -0.05 5.82 -15.33
N LYS A 57 -0.20 6.34 -16.54
CA LYS A 57 -0.45 5.52 -17.74
C LYS A 57 0.73 4.59 -18.06
N ILE A 58 1.96 5.10 -17.98
CA ILE A 58 3.18 4.29 -18.18
C ILE A 58 3.26 3.20 -17.12
N CYS A 59 2.94 3.48 -15.86
CA CYS A 59 2.89 2.46 -14.81
C CYS A 59 1.83 1.38 -15.10
N ALA A 60 0.65 1.76 -15.59
CA ALA A 60 -0.38 0.80 -15.97
C ALA A 60 0.06 -0.10 -17.14
N GLU A 61 0.65 0.50 -18.18
CA GLU A 61 1.22 -0.25 -19.32
C GLU A 61 2.38 -1.17 -18.89
N LEU A 62 3.25 -0.68 -18.01
CA LEU A 62 4.35 -1.46 -17.44
C LEU A 62 3.83 -2.67 -16.66
N ALA A 63 2.83 -2.45 -15.79
CA ALA A 63 2.19 -3.50 -15.01
C ALA A 63 1.55 -4.55 -15.93
N LEU A 64 0.78 -4.12 -16.92
CA LEU A 64 0.12 -4.99 -17.88
C LEU A 64 1.15 -5.85 -18.67
N ASN A 65 2.21 -5.21 -19.19
CA ASN A 65 3.25 -5.90 -19.99
C ASN A 65 4.13 -6.85 -19.16
N ALA A 66 4.26 -6.60 -17.87
CA ALA A 66 5.02 -7.45 -16.95
C ALA A 66 4.16 -8.46 -16.19
N GLY A 67 2.82 -8.42 -16.35
CA GLY A 67 1.90 -9.28 -15.61
C GLY A 67 1.82 -8.94 -14.12
N VAL A 68 2.04 -7.68 -13.73
CA VAL A 68 1.88 -7.20 -12.35
C VAL A 68 0.40 -6.88 -12.11
N PRO A 69 -0.24 -7.47 -11.08
CA PRO A 69 -1.69 -7.41 -10.93
C PRO A 69 -2.24 -6.07 -10.42
N LEU A 70 -1.41 -5.21 -9.83
CA LEU A 70 -1.88 -4.00 -9.15
C LEU A 70 -0.96 -2.81 -9.37
N ILE A 71 -1.55 -1.62 -9.52
CA ILE A 71 -0.84 -0.34 -9.43
C ILE A 71 -1.47 0.53 -8.35
N ASN A 72 -0.63 1.22 -7.59
CA ASN A 72 -1.02 2.22 -6.61
C ASN A 72 -0.57 3.62 -7.03
N PHE A 73 -1.35 4.66 -6.69
CA PHE A 73 -0.96 6.06 -6.94
C PHE A 73 -1.47 6.99 -5.83
N HIS A 74 -0.77 8.10 -5.64
CA HIS A 74 -1.16 9.14 -4.71
C HIS A 74 -2.24 10.08 -5.30
N PRO A 75 -3.24 10.50 -4.51
CA PRO A 75 -4.15 11.56 -4.91
C PRO A 75 -3.39 12.88 -5.14
N PRO A 76 -3.94 13.79 -5.95
CA PRO A 76 -3.30 15.07 -6.24
C PRO A 76 -3.07 15.91 -4.99
N ASN A 77 -1.91 16.56 -4.95
CA ASN A 77 -1.53 17.50 -3.90
C ASN A 77 -1.78 18.94 -4.40
N TRP A 78 -2.56 19.71 -3.66
CA TRP A 78 -2.88 21.07 -4.06
C TRP A 78 -1.73 22.07 -3.79
N LEU A 79 -0.81 21.79 -2.86
CA LEU A 79 0.41 22.60 -2.65
C LEU A 79 1.34 22.59 -3.87
N PHE A 80 1.33 21.50 -4.64
CA PHE A 80 2.09 21.37 -5.88
C PHE A 80 1.28 21.74 -7.13
N PHE A 81 0.12 22.38 -6.96
CA PHE A 81 -0.74 22.85 -8.05
C PHE A 81 -1.16 21.74 -9.03
N GLU A 82 -1.35 20.53 -8.56
CA GLU A 82 -1.69 19.35 -9.39
C GLU A 82 -3.14 19.37 -9.91
N PHE A 83 -3.67 20.55 -10.19
CA PHE A 83 -5.07 20.71 -10.66
C PHE A 83 -5.34 20.12 -12.03
N LYS A 84 -4.31 20.00 -12.91
CA LYS A 84 -4.45 19.32 -14.21
C LYS A 84 -4.68 17.83 -13.99
N PHE A 85 -3.91 17.21 -13.08
CA PHE A 85 -4.07 15.81 -12.69
C PHE A 85 -5.46 15.58 -12.05
N TRP A 86 -5.87 16.43 -11.10
CA TRP A 86 -7.20 16.36 -10.51
C TRP A 86 -8.33 16.45 -11.53
N ARG A 87 -8.25 17.38 -12.49
CA ARG A 87 -9.26 17.51 -13.53
C ARG A 87 -9.33 16.27 -14.42
N TRP A 88 -8.20 15.63 -14.68
CA TRP A 88 -8.16 14.40 -15.44
C TRP A 88 -8.77 13.24 -14.66
N LEU A 89 -8.40 13.02 -13.39
CA LEU A 89 -8.98 11.99 -12.53
C LEU A 89 -10.51 12.08 -12.46
N LYS A 90 -11.06 13.30 -12.37
CA LYS A 90 -12.52 13.52 -12.33
C LYS A 90 -13.26 13.18 -13.64
N LYS A 91 -12.58 13.09 -14.76
CA LYS A 91 -13.18 12.72 -16.05
C LYS A 91 -13.29 11.21 -16.23
N ILE A 92 -12.45 10.43 -15.54
CA ILE A 92 -12.48 8.99 -15.61
C ILE A 92 -13.81 8.50 -15.01
N LYS A 93 -14.48 7.60 -15.72
CA LYS A 93 -15.73 6.97 -15.28
C LYS A 93 -15.48 5.63 -14.60
N ASP A 94 -14.53 4.88 -15.13
CA ASP A 94 -14.14 3.58 -14.63
C ASP A 94 -12.61 3.43 -14.70
N PHE A 95 -11.96 3.45 -13.52
CA PHE A 95 -10.49 3.34 -13.46
C PHE A 95 -9.98 1.98 -13.90
N GLN A 96 -10.75 0.92 -13.67
CA GLN A 96 -10.28 -0.43 -14.00
C GLN A 96 -10.22 -0.61 -15.52
N SER A 97 -11.21 -0.09 -16.27
CA SER A 97 -11.19 -0.18 -17.73
C SER A 97 -10.36 0.92 -18.39
N GLU A 98 -10.44 2.18 -17.92
CA GLU A 98 -9.80 3.32 -18.60
C GLU A 98 -8.31 3.48 -18.28
N VAL A 99 -7.86 3.03 -17.10
CA VAL A 99 -6.46 3.11 -16.66
C VAL A 99 -5.84 1.71 -16.55
N GLY A 100 -6.49 0.78 -15.86
CA GLY A 100 -6.03 -0.59 -15.67
C GLY A 100 -6.23 -1.49 -16.89
N GLN A 101 -6.96 -1.04 -17.92
CA GLN A 101 -7.23 -1.76 -19.16
C GLN A 101 -7.81 -3.17 -18.92
N ASP A 102 -8.65 -3.31 -17.87
CA ASP A 102 -9.26 -4.56 -17.40
C ASP A 102 -8.27 -5.70 -17.07
N GLY A 103 -6.98 -5.39 -16.98
CA GLY A 103 -5.92 -6.37 -16.68
C GLY A 103 -5.10 -6.05 -15.43
N VAL A 104 -5.20 -4.82 -14.92
CA VAL A 104 -4.45 -4.35 -13.74
C VAL A 104 -5.39 -3.65 -12.78
N LEU A 105 -5.39 -4.05 -11.51
CA LEU A 105 -6.12 -3.34 -10.47
C LEU A 105 -5.49 -1.96 -10.21
N VAL A 106 -6.33 -0.93 -10.23
CA VAL A 106 -5.90 0.43 -9.95
C VAL A 106 -6.37 0.84 -8.56
N THR A 107 -5.45 1.24 -7.72
CA THR A 107 -5.71 1.70 -6.35
C THR A 107 -5.22 3.13 -6.14
N ILE A 108 -5.92 3.87 -5.28
CA ILE A 108 -5.52 5.18 -4.78
C ILE A 108 -5.21 5.07 -3.29
N GLU A 109 -4.23 5.81 -2.82
CA GLU A 109 -3.77 5.73 -1.44
C GLU A 109 -4.34 6.83 -0.56
N ASN A 110 -4.67 6.52 0.71
CA ASN A 110 -4.94 7.55 1.70
C ASN A 110 -3.64 8.19 2.15
N MET A 111 -3.61 9.52 2.19
CA MET A 111 -2.38 10.28 2.37
C MET A 111 -2.29 10.92 3.76
N PRO A 112 -1.05 11.16 4.25
CA PRO A 112 -0.82 11.65 5.59
C PRO A 112 -1.18 13.12 5.77
N CYS A 113 -1.45 13.48 7.03
CA CYS A 113 -1.40 14.87 7.47
C CYS A 113 0.05 15.34 7.57
N LEU A 114 0.30 16.60 7.25
CA LEU A 114 1.56 17.25 7.60
C LEU A 114 1.55 17.55 9.12
N PRO A 115 2.33 16.83 9.95
CA PRO A 115 2.19 16.88 11.41
C PRO A 115 2.42 18.28 11.98
N GLN A 116 3.34 19.03 11.35
CA GLN A 116 3.73 20.39 11.77
C GLN A 116 2.57 21.39 11.63
N PHE A 117 1.71 21.19 10.61
CA PHE A 117 0.63 22.12 10.26
C PHE A 117 -0.76 21.59 10.62
N LYS A 118 -0.87 20.35 11.11
CA LYS A 118 -2.16 19.66 11.35
C LYS A 118 -3.09 19.73 10.13
N PHE A 119 -2.53 19.57 8.95
CA PHE A 119 -3.18 19.85 7.70
C PHE A 119 -2.82 18.76 6.67
N ASN A 120 -3.81 18.28 5.94
CA ASN A 120 -3.61 17.34 4.85
C ASN A 120 -3.65 18.08 3.50
N PRO A 121 -2.54 18.14 2.76
CA PRO A 121 -2.46 18.88 1.51
C PRO A 121 -3.05 18.14 0.31
N TYR A 122 -3.49 16.91 0.49
CA TYR A 122 -4.01 16.11 -0.60
C TYR A 122 -5.50 16.31 -0.82
N LEU A 123 -5.89 16.34 -2.08
CA LEU A 123 -7.30 16.24 -2.46
C LEU A 123 -7.81 14.84 -2.08
N LEU A 124 -9.05 14.72 -1.67
CA LEU A 124 -9.65 13.50 -1.12
C LEU A 124 -9.12 13.12 0.30
N SER A 125 -8.62 14.10 1.06
CA SER A 125 -8.16 13.88 2.43
C SER A 125 -9.27 13.51 3.43
N LYS A 126 -10.55 13.76 3.09
CA LYS A 126 -11.69 13.34 3.90
C LYS A 126 -12.16 11.96 3.46
N ILE A 127 -12.31 11.03 4.41
CA ILE A 127 -12.67 9.63 4.15
C ILE A 127 -13.95 9.53 3.32
N ASP A 128 -15.04 10.19 3.71
CA ASP A 128 -16.32 10.16 2.99
C ASP A 128 -16.18 10.62 1.53
N ASN A 129 -15.34 11.64 1.28
CA ASN A 129 -15.12 12.13 -0.08
C ASN A 129 -14.28 11.14 -0.89
N MET A 130 -13.31 10.49 -0.27
CA MET A 130 -12.46 9.50 -0.91
C MET A 130 -13.26 8.23 -1.22
N VAL A 131 -14.03 7.73 -0.28
CA VAL A 131 -14.90 6.55 -0.47
C VAL A 131 -15.88 6.81 -1.61
N ARG A 132 -16.62 7.93 -1.58
CA ARG A 132 -17.54 8.30 -2.66
C ARG A 132 -16.84 8.42 -4.02
N PHE A 133 -15.66 9.04 -4.05
CA PHE A 133 -14.89 9.18 -5.28
C PHE A 133 -14.50 7.81 -5.87
N MET A 134 -14.11 6.87 -5.01
CA MET A 134 -13.77 5.49 -5.41
C MET A 134 -15.00 4.73 -5.92
N GLU A 135 -16.12 4.83 -5.21
CA GLU A 135 -17.39 4.18 -5.60
C GLU A 135 -17.89 4.68 -6.96
N ASP A 136 -17.96 6.01 -7.13
CA ASP A 136 -18.43 6.65 -8.35
C ASP A 136 -17.59 6.32 -9.59
N ARG A 137 -16.36 5.81 -9.42
CA ARG A 137 -15.37 5.65 -10.51
C ARG A 137 -14.75 4.28 -10.60
N ASN A 138 -15.34 3.29 -9.93
CA ASN A 138 -14.78 1.93 -9.88
C ASN A 138 -13.27 1.92 -9.56
N LEU A 139 -12.88 2.67 -8.52
CA LEU A 139 -11.49 2.76 -8.05
C LEU A 139 -11.38 2.01 -6.72
N TYR A 140 -10.25 1.40 -6.46
CA TYR A 140 -9.96 0.69 -5.22
C TYR A 140 -8.99 1.47 -4.33
N LEU A 141 -8.79 0.99 -3.12
CA LEU A 141 -7.96 1.61 -2.09
C LEU A 141 -6.70 0.79 -1.83
N THR A 142 -5.57 1.47 -1.75
CA THR A 142 -4.41 1.08 -0.94
C THR A 142 -4.54 1.80 0.39
N PHE A 143 -4.72 1.05 1.47
CA PHE A 143 -4.84 1.62 2.81
C PHE A 143 -3.47 1.67 3.48
N ASP A 144 -2.94 2.86 3.67
CA ASP A 144 -1.71 3.06 4.45
C ASP A 144 -2.03 3.32 5.92
N THR A 145 -1.47 2.46 6.79
CA THR A 145 -1.69 2.50 8.24
C THR A 145 -1.02 3.69 8.90
N ALA A 146 0.22 4.04 8.50
CA ALA A 146 0.95 5.17 9.07
C ALA A 146 0.32 6.51 8.64
N HIS A 147 -0.09 6.62 7.37
CA HIS A 147 -0.79 7.79 6.87
C HIS A 147 -2.12 8.02 7.61
N CYS A 148 -2.90 6.96 7.83
CA CYS A 148 -4.11 7.02 8.64
C CYS A 148 -3.79 7.46 10.07
N GLY A 149 -2.75 6.87 10.68
CA GLY A 149 -2.30 7.23 12.03
C GLY A 149 -1.87 8.68 12.18
N SER A 150 -1.33 9.29 11.12
CA SER A 150 -0.88 10.69 11.12
C SER A 150 -2.03 11.69 11.25
N MET A 151 -3.25 11.29 10.91
CA MET A 151 -4.46 12.12 10.97
C MET A 151 -4.88 12.47 12.41
N ARG A 152 -4.32 11.80 13.43
CA ARG A 152 -4.63 11.97 14.87
C ARG A 152 -6.11 11.82 15.21
N THR A 153 -6.81 11.01 14.45
CA THR A 153 -8.21 10.65 14.65
C THR A 153 -8.32 9.27 15.30
N ASP A 154 -9.50 8.73 15.37
CA ASP A 154 -9.70 7.34 15.77
C ASP A 154 -9.24 6.41 14.65
N PHE A 155 -7.99 5.94 14.72
CA PHE A 155 -7.38 5.07 13.71
C PHE A 155 -8.27 3.87 13.34
N LEU A 156 -8.86 3.19 14.32
CA LEU A 156 -9.71 2.03 14.05
C LEU A 156 -11.05 2.45 13.45
N GLY A 157 -11.62 3.57 13.89
CA GLY A 157 -12.84 4.11 13.30
C GLY A 157 -12.64 4.51 11.84
N ASP A 158 -11.54 5.20 11.53
CA ASP A 158 -11.17 5.59 10.16
C ASP A 158 -10.90 4.35 9.30
N PHE A 159 -10.17 3.37 9.83
CA PHE A 159 -9.94 2.09 9.16
C PHE A 159 -11.27 1.38 8.82
N HIS A 160 -12.19 1.28 9.78
CA HIS A 160 -13.49 0.64 9.54
C HIS A 160 -14.30 1.35 8.45
N GLN A 161 -14.30 2.68 8.42
CA GLN A 161 -14.97 3.42 7.34
C GLN A 161 -14.42 3.06 5.95
N PHE A 162 -13.10 2.95 5.82
CA PHE A 162 -12.47 2.51 4.57
C PHE A 162 -12.77 1.05 4.26
N TYR A 163 -12.66 0.17 5.27
CA TYR A 163 -12.86 -1.26 5.12
C TYR A 163 -14.29 -1.61 4.69
N ASP A 164 -15.28 -0.99 5.33
CA ASP A 164 -16.70 -1.22 5.08
C ASP A 164 -17.15 -0.73 3.69
N SER A 165 -16.37 0.13 3.03
CA SER A 165 -16.60 0.49 1.62
C SER A 165 -16.44 -0.69 0.66
N GLY A 166 -15.81 -1.79 1.09
CA GLY A 166 -15.49 -2.94 0.25
C GLY A 166 -14.46 -2.66 -0.87
N ARG A 167 -13.77 -1.51 -0.81
CA ARG A 167 -12.84 -1.07 -1.87
C ARG A 167 -11.37 -1.35 -1.56
N MET A 168 -11.00 -1.78 -0.37
CA MET A 168 -9.61 -2.06 0.01
C MET A 168 -9.06 -3.29 -0.73
N ARG A 169 -7.94 -3.14 -1.43
CA ARG A 169 -7.28 -4.21 -2.20
C ARG A 169 -5.80 -4.32 -1.94
N ASN A 170 -5.22 -3.34 -1.29
CA ASN A 170 -3.83 -3.33 -0.86
C ASN A 170 -3.75 -2.63 0.50
N ILE A 171 -2.79 -3.02 1.30
CA ILE A 171 -2.48 -2.38 2.59
C ILE A 171 -0.98 -2.09 2.59
N HIS A 172 -0.62 -0.83 2.85
CA HIS A 172 0.73 -0.45 3.26
C HIS A 172 0.78 -0.50 4.77
N PHE A 173 1.55 -1.44 5.29
CA PHE A 173 1.58 -1.77 6.71
C PHE A 173 2.87 -1.29 7.34
N SER A 174 2.73 -0.38 8.27
CA SER A 174 3.80 0.16 9.11
C SER A 174 3.21 0.82 10.35
N ASP A 175 4.06 1.22 11.29
CA ASP A 175 3.63 1.92 12.49
C ASP A 175 3.81 3.44 12.34
N TYR A 176 3.11 4.18 13.19
CA TYR A 176 3.22 5.63 13.30
C TYR A 176 3.35 6.06 14.76
N GLY A 177 4.27 6.96 15.03
CA GLY A 177 4.42 7.50 16.38
C GLY A 177 5.35 8.73 16.42
N ASN A 178 5.06 9.65 17.33
CA ASN A 178 5.87 10.86 17.54
C ASN A 178 6.10 11.69 16.25
N GLY A 179 5.12 11.71 15.34
CA GLY A 179 5.21 12.46 14.08
C GLY A 179 6.09 11.79 13.02
N ARG A 180 6.45 10.51 13.19
CA ARG A 180 7.20 9.73 12.21
C ARG A 180 6.32 8.64 11.63
N GLU A 181 6.40 8.49 10.32
CA GLU A 181 5.69 7.51 9.50
C GLU A 181 6.62 6.33 9.17
N HIS A 182 6.03 5.24 8.73
CA HIS A 182 6.71 4.05 8.23
C HIS A 182 7.71 3.44 9.23
N LEU A 183 7.31 3.45 10.52
CA LEU A 183 8.07 2.80 11.58
C LEU A 183 7.89 1.27 11.53
N ILE A 184 8.88 0.54 12.03
CA ILE A 184 8.74 -0.89 12.29
C ILE A 184 7.56 -1.12 13.25
N PRO A 185 6.69 -2.12 13.00
CA PRO A 185 5.59 -2.47 13.91
C PRO A 185 6.06 -2.61 15.36
N GLY A 186 5.44 -1.87 16.26
CA GLY A 186 5.82 -1.79 17.67
C GLY A 186 6.77 -0.64 18.04
N HIS A 187 7.31 0.10 17.05
CA HIS A 187 8.12 1.31 17.31
C HIS A 187 7.26 2.60 17.35
N GLY A 188 5.99 2.49 17.02
CA GLY A 188 5.02 3.58 17.08
C GLY A 188 3.96 3.38 18.16
N ALA A 189 2.75 3.83 17.89
CA ALA A 189 1.65 3.81 18.83
C ALA A 189 0.31 3.35 18.22
N LEU A 190 0.32 2.83 16.98
CA LEU A 190 -0.90 2.35 16.35
C LEU A 190 -1.37 1.04 16.98
N PRO A 191 -2.68 0.79 17.07
CA PRO A 191 -3.21 -0.47 17.60
C PRO A 191 -3.14 -1.59 16.56
N LEU A 192 -1.92 -1.87 16.02
CA LEU A 192 -1.68 -2.76 14.88
C LEU A 192 -2.16 -4.20 15.12
N THR A 193 -1.99 -4.74 16.33
CA THR A 193 -2.52 -6.07 16.68
C THR A 193 -4.04 -6.12 16.53
N ARG A 194 -4.78 -5.09 16.96
CA ARG A 194 -6.24 -5.04 16.78
C ARG A 194 -6.63 -4.92 15.30
N PHE A 195 -5.86 -4.15 14.54
CA PHE A 195 -6.02 -4.05 13.09
C PHE A 195 -5.82 -5.40 12.40
N LEU A 196 -4.71 -6.11 12.66
CA LEU A 196 -4.42 -7.42 12.09
C LEU A 196 -5.46 -8.48 12.51
N ASN A 197 -5.93 -8.43 13.77
CA ASN A 197 -7.00 -9.30 14.23
C ASN A 197 -8.29 -9.11 13.44
N HIS A 198 -8.65 -7.88 13.12
CA HIS A 198 -9.82 -7.59 12.27
C HIS A 198 -9.63 -8.18 10.87
N LEU A 199 -8.47 -8.00 10.24
CA LEU A 199 -8.17 -8.59 8.92
C LEU A 199 -8.29 -10.11 8.95
N ARG A 200 -7.78 -10.76 10.01
CA ARG A 200 -7.88 -12.20 10.20
C ARG A 200 -9.34 -12.66 10.36
N GLU A 201 -10.12 -12.00 11.20
CA GLU A 201 -11.51 -12.33 11.48
C GLU A 201 -12.40 -12.19 10.25
N THR A 202 -12.14 -11.19 9.45
CA THR A 202 -12.87 -10.91 8.20
C THR A 202 -12.30 -11.66 6.99
N ARG A 203 -11.21 -12.43 7.18
CA ARG A 203 -10.52 -13.20 6.13
C ARG A 203 -10.07 -12.32 4.96
N TYR A 204 -9.47 -11.19 5.27
CA TYR A 204 -8.87 -10.35 4.24
C TYR A 204 -7.81 -11.16 3.46
N ASP A 205 -7.97 -11.27 2.14
CA ASP A 205 -7.18 -12.14 1.25
C ASP A 205 -6.43 -11.36 0.16
N HIS A 206 -6.32 -10.03 0.31
CA HIS A 206 -5.58 -9.18 -0.60
C HIS A 206 -4.17 -8.86 -0.08
N ALA A 207 -3.44 -8.00 -0.80
CA ALA A 207 -2.06 -7.70 -0.49
C ALA A 207 -1.90 -6.94 0.83
N LEU A 208 -0.84 -7.29 1.57
CA LEU A 208 -0.33 -6.55 2.73
C LEU A 208 1.17 -6.35 2.51
N VAL A 209 1.56 -5.12 2.23
CA VAL A 209 2.92 -4.72 1.90
C VAL A 209 3.55 -4.02 3.09
N LEU A 210 4.73 -4.46 3.51
CA LEU A 210 5.52 -3.73 4.48
C LEU A 210 6.13 -2.49 3.82
N GLU A 211 5.70 -1.31 4.25
CA GLU A 211 6.28 -0.05 3.82
C GLU A 211 7.02 0.60 4.99
N LEU A 212 8.31 0.28 5.09
CA LEU A 212 9.14 0.67 6.21
C LEU A 212 10.21 1.68 5.80
N SER A 213 10.40 2.71 6.63
CA SER A 213 11.44 3.69 6.42
C SER A 213 12.83 3.05 6.48
N PRO A 214 13.71 3.30 5.50
CA PRO A 214 15.09 2.83 5.56
C PRO A 214 15.86 3.29 6.82
N HIS A 215 15.43 4.39 7.44
CA HIS A 215 16.03 4.93 8.67
C HIS A 215 15.72 4.08 9.93
N GLU A 216 14.74 3.20 9.86
CA GLU A 216 14.41 2.28 10.94
C GLU A 216 15.33 1.06 10.98
N PHE A 217 16.06 0.80 9.88
CA PHE A 217 16.95 -0.34 9.78
C PHE A 217 18.37 0.01 10.19
N PRO A 218 19.09 -0.94 10.82
CA PRO A 218 20.54 -0.83 11.00
C PRO A 218 21.24 -0.85 9.63
N LYS A 219 22.53 -0.48 9.61
CA LYS A 219 23.31 -0.50 8.35
C LYS A 219 23.83 -1.89 7.99
N ASP A 220 23.85 -2.80 8.95
CA ASP A 220 24.33 -4.16 8.78
C ASP A 220 23.27 -5.05 8.14
N LEU A 221 23.63 -5.79 7.08
CA LEU A 221 22.70 -6.62 6.32
C LEU A 221 22.13 -7.81 7.12
N GLU A 222 22.90 -8.38 8.02
CA GLU A 222 22.41 -9.49 8.86
C GLU A 222 21.38 -8.97 9.87
N LEU A 223 21.64 -7.81 10.47
CA LEU A 223 20.69 -7.18 11.38
C LEU A 223 19.42 -6.72 10.66
N ILE A 224 19.53 -6.25 9.41
CA ILE A 224 18.33 -5.97 8.57
C ILE A 224 17.50 -7.25 8.40
N LYS A 225 18.17 -8.36 8.10
CA LYS A 225 17.51 -9.65 7.90
C LYS A 225 16.84 -10.14 9.19
N GLU A 226 17.49 -10.02 10.33
CA GLU A 226 16.93 -10.36 11.64
C GLU A 226 15.66 -9.53 11.91
N THR A 227 15.73 -8.22 11.71
CA THR A 227 14.56 -7.33 11.84
C THR A 227 13.41 -7.74 10.92
N LEU A 228 13.70 -8.07 9.67
CA LEU A 228 12.66 -8.53 8.72
C LEU A 228 12.05 -9.87 9.15
N ILE A 229 12.83 -10.78 9.72
CA ILE A 229 12.32 -12.05 10.27
C ILE A 229 11.37 -11.77 11.44
N GLU A 230 11.76 -10.91 12.38
CA GLU A 230 10.92 -10.54 13.52
C GLU A 230 9.57 -9.94 13.09
N VAL A 231 9.60 -9.02 12.13
CA VAL A 231 8.37 -8.41 11.58
C VAL A 231 7.53 -9.45 10.84
N PHE A 232 8.14 -10.31 10.05
CA PHE A 232 7.45 -11.38 9.33
C PHE A 232 6.78 -12.37 10.29
N ASP A 233 7.49 -12.79 11.35
CA ASP A 233 6.96 -13.68 12.37
C ASP A 233 5.80 -13.04 13.13
N TYR A 234 5.91 -11.75 13.47
CA TYR A 234 4.80 -10.99 14.06
C TYR A 234 3.57 -11.01 13.16
N LEU A 235 3.71 -10.70 11.87
CA LEU A 235 2.60 -10.76 10.91
C LEU A 235 1.99 -12.15 10.82
N CYS A 236 2.83 -13.19 10.73
CA CYS A 236 2.38 -14.57 10.68
C CYS A 236 1.61 -15.00 11.93
N GLN A 237 2.01 -14.54 13.12
CA GLN A 237 1.32 -14.85 14.37
C GLN A 237 -0.06 -14.19 14.43
N GLU A 238 -0.13 -12.91 14.07
CA GLU A 238 -1.37 -12.13 14.18
C GLU A 238 -2.39 -12.45 13.06
N THR A 239 -1.92 -12.87 11.87
CA THR A 239 -2.80 -13.16 10.73
C THR A 239 -3.18 -14.64 10.57
N ARG A 240 -2.43 -15.57 11.16
CA ARG A 240 -2.79 -17.01 11.09
C ARG A 240 -4.09 -17.28 11.84
N HIS A 241 -5.02 -17.94 11.17
CA HIS A 241 -6.17 -18.52 11.83
C HIS A 241 -5.70 -19.55 12.86
N SER A 242 -6.06 -19.37 14.13
CA SER A 242 -5.94 -20.43 15.12
C SER A 242 -6.86 -21.57 14.63
N SER A 243 -6.29 -22.62 14.04
CA SER A 243 -7.05 -23.84 13.84
C SER A 243 -7.65 -24.23 15.20
N PRO A 244 -8.98 -24.45 15.32
CA PRO A 244 -9.54 -24.89 16.58
C PRO A 244 -8.76 -26.15 16.98
N ARG A 245 -8.12 -26.15 18.15
CA ARG A 245 -7.55 -27.36 18.72
C ARG A 245 -8.72 -28.35 18.79
N LEU A 246 -8.72 -29.35 17.92
CA LEU A 246 -9.60 -30.47 18.05
C LEU A 246 -9.40 -31.02 19.46
N GLY A 247 -10.36 -30.71 20.33
CA GLY A 247 -10.39 -31.26 21.67
C GLY A 247 -10.26 -32.77 21.54
N LYS A 248 -9.30 -33.36 22.25
CA LYS A 248 -9.21 -34.79 22.42
C LYS A 248 -10.59 -35.25 22.90
N VAL A 249 -11.34 -35.93 22.04
CA VAL A 249 -12.52 -36.68 22.45
C VAL A 249 -12.00 -37.73 23.43
N ALA A 250 -12.34 -37.53 24.71
CA ALA A 250 -12.13 -38.56 25.70
C ALA A 250 -12.96 -39.80 25.25
N GLY A 251 -12.29 -40.89 24.95
CA GLY A 251 -12.93 -42.17 24.67
C GLY A 251 -13.70 -42.63 25.91
N PRO A 252 -14.85 -43.34 25.68
CA PRO A 252 -15.63 -43.87 26.78
C PRO A 252 -14.83 -44.98 27.50
N SER A 253 -14.82 -44.88 28.81
CA SER A 253 -14.38 -45.92 29.76
C SER A 253 -15.33 -47.10 29.77
#